data_521502643133a23787bd3c59be9449c5
#
_entry.id   521502643133a23787bd3c59be9449c5
#
_cell.length_a   1.000
_cell.length_b   1.000
_cell.length_c   1.000
_cell.angle_alpha   90.00
_cell.angle_beta   90.00
_cell.angle_gamma   90.00
#
_symmetry.space_group_name_H-M   'P 1'
#
loop_
_entity.id
_entity.type
_entity.pdbx_description
1 polymer ?
#
loop_
_entity_poly.entity_id
_entity_poly.type
_entity_poly.pdbx_seq_one_letter_code
_entity_poly.pdbx_strand_id
1 'polypeptide(L)'
;MRHRCALWPHRGSFRAMSGLPWVLLLFASASLPLTPAPQALAPWTTDLRDRQPEDAFAAVYKVGDKHLVFIGAQHANRTDSPTFKLIEDAFARFRFDSVIAEGFATARGPNPARTLQYVADNGPRADGFVEAGELFPAAMGAQKQKALLWGGEAHDLAVKARLIAQGFSGEDMLGFYVLRNIPQWIREEKIAHAGDPRLGPLIDGLLDHDRAALQLPAATLPGFAAWSAWYAKLNGKPIGADFVTEETGPLADGRFGSNRIAYALSRERDAYLHDLVVRHLNAGESVIVVFGASHLMIHRPALDAVLGPPCYSGADMGQAAAACR
;
A
#
# COMPACT_ATOMS: atom_id res chain seq x y z
N MET A 1 -41.04 -39.17 57.81
CA MET A 1 -42.45 -39.67 57.77
C MET A 1 -42.79 -39.88 56.33
N ARG A 2 -42.85 -41.13 55.93
CA ARG A 2 -44.05 -41.92 55.56
C ARG A 2 -44.77 -41.28 54.35
N HIS A 3 -45.12 -41.89 53.27
CA HIS A 3 -45.29 -43.26 52.77
C HIS A 3 -45.75 -43.11 51.31
N ARG A 4 -45.21 -43.95 50.47
CA ARG A 4 -45.83 -45.12 49.78
C ARG A 4 -46.67 -44.79 48.55
N CYS A 5 -46.28 -45.38 47.46
CA CYS A 5 -46.84 -46.52 46.72
C CYS A 5 -48.08 -46.12 45.86
N ALA A 6 -48.35 -46.61 44.71
CA ALA A 6 -47.90 -47.75 43.91
C ALA A 6 -48.70 -47.77 42.59
N LEU A 7 -48.16 -48.48 41.62
CA LEU A 7 -48.75 -49.47 40.72
C LEU A 7 -49.31 -49.04 39.36
N TRP A 8 -48.67 -49.54 38.40
CA TRP A 8 -48.92 -50.12 37.09
C TRP A 8 -50.32 -50.59 36.77
N PRO A 9 -50.72 -50.99 35.48
CA PRO A 9 -50.10 -50.87 34.11
C PRO A 9 -51.15 -50.48 33.04
N HIS A 10 -50.79 -50.21 31.76
CA HIS A 10 -51.36 -50.92 30.62
C HIS A 10 -50.64 -50.65 29.27
N ARG A 11 -50.56 -51.73 28.52
CA ARG A 11 -49.97 -51.90 27.20
C ARG A 11 -50.70 -51.10 26.11
N GLY A 12 -49.98 -50.64 25.10
CA GLY A 12 -50.54 -50.12 23.86
C GLY A 12 -49.51 -49.91 22.76
N SER A 13 -49.34 -50.97 21.99
CA SER A 13 -48.99 -51.08 20.56
C SER A 13 -47.95 -50.17 19.93
N PHE A 14 -46.95 -50.83 19.43
CA PHE A 14 -46.01 -50.43 18.38
C PHE A 14 -46.71 -49.86 17.13
N ARG A 15 -46.30 -48.68 16.69
CA ARG A 15 -46.27 -48.32 15.25
C ARG A 15 -44.88 -47.74 14.93
N ALA A 16 -44.15 -48.50 14.12
CA ALA A 16 -42.94 -48.05 13.46
C ALA A 16 -43.34 -46.95 12.47
N MET A 17 -42.76 -45.77 12.62
CA MET A 17 -42.61 -44.80 11.53
C MET A 17 -41.14 -44.53 11.34
N SER A 18 -40.58 -45.23 10.37
CA SER A 18 -39.29 -44.96 9.77
C SER A 18 -39.33 -43.63 9.00
N GLY A 19 -38.79 -42.60 9.59
CA GLY A 19 -38.53 -41.31 8.95
C GLY A 19 -37.13 -40.86 9.36
N LEU A 20 -36.10 -41.31 8.64
CA LEU A 20 -34.78 -40.72 8.73
C LEU A 20 -34.87 -39.30 8.18
N PRO A 21 -34.55 -38.26 8.98
CA PRO A 21 -34.33 -36.94 8.41
C PRO A 21 -33.05 -36.98 7.59
N TRP A 22 -33.16 -36.70 6.31
CA TRP A 22 -32.03 -36.37 5.46
C TRP A 22 -31.38 -35.08 6.02
N VAL A 23 -30.35 -35.22 6.83
CA VAL A 23 -29.45 -34.11 7.17
C VAL A 23 -28.65 -33.81 5.91
N LEU A 24 -29.07 -32.80 5.17
CA LEU A 24 -28.27 -32.16 4.14
C LEU A 24 -27.04 -31.54 4.87
N LEU A 25 -25.94 -32.27 4.91
CA LEU A 25 -24.63 -31.74 5.22
C LEU A 25 -24.25 -30.77 4.09
N LEU A 26 -24.56 -29.49 4.25
CA LEU A 26 -23.97 -28.42 3.49
C LEU A 26 -22.47 -28.41 3.83
N PHE A 27 -21.67 -29.11 3.02
CA PHE A 27 -20.23 -28.89 3.01
C PHE A 27 -20.00 -27.47 2.51
N ALA A 28 -19.88 -26.53 3.43
CA ALA A 28 -19.25 -25.26 3.14
C ALA A 28 -17.81 -25.61 2.72
N SER A 29 -17.54 -25.50 1.42
CA SER A 29 -16.18 -25.61 0.90
C SER A 29 -15.37 -24.46 1.52
N ALA A 30 -14.72 -24.72 2.64
CA ALA A 30 -13.75 -23.79 3.20
C ALA A 30 -12.62 -23.68 2.18
N SER A 31 -12.55 -22.55 1.50
CA SER A 31 -11.39 -22.24 0.64
C SER A 31 -10.14 -22.26 1.51
N LEU A 32 -9.09 -22.91 1.03
CA LEU A 32 -7.79 -22.87 1.72
C LEU A 32 -7.33 -21.41 1.81
N PRO A 33 -6.68 -21.02 2.92
CA PRO A 33 -6.17 -19.66 3.06
C PRO A 33 -5.11 -19.39 1.98
N LEU A 34 -5.15 -18.18 1.42
CA LEU A 34 -4.17 -17.70 0.44
C LEU A 34 -2.80 -17.63 1.12
N THR A 35 -1.77 -18.12 0.45
CA THR A 35 -0.38 -18.04 0.95
C THR A 35 0.32 -16.87 0.26
N PRO A 36 0.89 -15.90 1.00
CA PRO A 36 1.66 -14.82 0.40
C PRO A 36 2.82 -15.35 -0.45
N ALA A 37 3.06 -14.73 -1.60
CA ALA A 37 4.12 -15.09 -2.54
C ALA A 37 5.08 -13.90 -2.82
N PRO A 38 5.70 -13.28 -1.79
CA PRO A 38 6.55 -12.10 -1.97
C PRO A 38 7.79 -12.38 -2.83
N GLN A 39 8.23 -13.63 -2.94
CA GLN A 39 9.30 -14.04 -3.85
C GLN A 39 8.93 -13.90 -5.34
N ALA A 40 7.65 -13.83 -5.67
CA ALA A 40 7.14 -13.62 -7.03
C ALA A 40 6.95 -12.14 -7.38
N LEU A 41 7.26 -11.21 -6.48
CA LEU A 41 7.29 -9.78 -6.78
C LEU A 41 8.34 -9.50 -7.86
N ALA A 42 7.94 -8.82 -8.93
CA ALA A 42 8.85 -8.47 -10.01
C ALA A 42 9.95 -7.50 -9.53
N PRO A 43 11.18 -7.60 -10.03
CA PRO A 43 12.14 -6.53 -9.86
C PRO A 43 11.69 -5.31 -10.69
N TRP A 44 11.78 -4.11 -10.12
CA TRP A 44 11.53 -2.89 -10.86
C TRP A 44 12.74 -2.58 -11.74
N THR A 45 12.64 -2.81 -13.03
CA THR A 45 13.71 -2.60 -14.02
C THR A 45 13.31 -1.51 -15.00
N THR A 46 14.29 -1.02 -15.76
CA THR A 46 14.04 -0.08 -16.87
C THR A 46 13.01 -0.64 -17.85
N ASP A 47 13.11 -1.91 -18.25
CA ASP A 47 12.15 -2.55 -19.15
C ASP A 47 10.73 -2.61 -18.55
N LEU A 48 10.59 -2.90 -17.25
CA LEU A 48 9.28 -2.92 -16.60
C LEU A 48 8.69 -1.50 -16.48
N ARG A 49 9.53 -0.50 -16.18
CA ARG A 49 9.17 0.92 -16.15
C ARG A 49 8.65 1.38 -17.52
N ASP A 50 9.36 1.05 -18.59
CA ASP A 50 9.03 1.51 -19.95
C ASP A 50 7.74 0.86 -20.49
N ARG A 51 7.27 -0.21 -19.86
CA ARG A 51 5.97 -0.85 -20.13
C ARG A 51 4.83 -0.35 -19.23
N GLN A 52 5.13 0.49 -18.23
CA GLN A 52 4.11 1.05 -17.36
C GLN A 52 3.19 1.98 -18.16
N PRO A 53 1.86 1.89 -18.00
CA PRO A 53 0.94 2.86 -18.58
C PRO A 53 1.27 4.29 -18.14
N GLU A 54 1.09 5.25 -19.06
CA GLU A 54 1.32 6.67 -18.76
C GLU A 54 0.31 7.21 -17.74
N ASP A 55 -0.95 6.78 -17.85
CA ASP A 55 -2.03 7.17 -16.93
C ASP A 55 -2.20 6.15 -15.78
N ALA A 56 -2.93 6.55 -14.75
CA ALA A 56 -3.36 5.68 -13.68
C ALA A 56 -4.19 4.51 -14.22
N PHE A 57 -3.96 3.31 -13.69
CA PHE A 57 -4.66 2.09 -14.09
C PHE A 57 -4.89 1.18 -12.89
N ALA A 58 -5.72 0.17 -13.07
CA ALA A 58 -6.01 -0.78 -12.00
C ALA A 58 -5.92 -2.23 -12.51
N ALA A 59 -5.64 -3.14 -11.57
CA ALA A 59 -5.92 -4.55 -11.72
C ALA A 59 -7.02 -4.95 -10.71
N VAL A 60 -8.06 -5.63 -11.20
CA VAL A 60 -9.18 -6.07 -10.39
C VAL A 60 -9.21 -7.58 -10.37
N TYR A 61 -9.26 -8.14 -9.16
CA TYR A 61 -9.34 -9.59 -8.92
C TYR A 61 -10.64 -9.90 -8.20
N LYS A 62 -11.26 -11.01 -8.59
CA LYS A 62 -12.41 -11.57 -7.88
C LYS A 62 -11.92 -12.70 -6.97
N VAL A 63 -12.22 -12.62 -5.68
CA VAL A 63 -11.82 -13.57 -4.65
C VAL A 63 -13.07 -14.10 -3.95
N GLY A 64 -13.66 -15.15 -4.49
CA GLY A 64 -15.00 -15.61 -4.06
C GLY A 64 -16.07 -14.57 -4.38
N ASP A 65 -16.72 -14.03 -3.35
CA ASP A 65 -17.69 -12.92 -3.43
C ASP A 65 -17.06 -11.55 -3.16
N LYS A 66 -15.76 -11.50 -2.94
CA LYS A 66 -14.99 -10.32 -2.63
C LYS A 66 -14.15 -9.84 -3.81
N HIS A 67 -13.62 -8.63 -3.70
CA HIS A 67 -12.77 -8.05 -4.73
C HIS A 67 -11.49 -7.48 -4.13
N LEU A 68 -10.39 -7.62 -4.87
CA LEU A 68 -9.21 -6.79 -4.74
C LEU A 68 -9.19 -5.82 -5.93
N VAL A 69 -9.21 -4.53 -5.65
CA VAL A 69 -8.94 -3.48 -6.64
C VAL A 69 -7.59 -2.86 -6.30
N PHE A 70 -6.56 -3.10 -7.11
CA PHE A 70 -5.27 -2.47 -6.93
C PHE A 70 -5.12 -1.36 -7.96
N ILE A 71 -5.13 -0.11 -7.50
CA ILE A 71 -4.91 1.09 -8.32
C ILE A 71 -3.43 1.43 -8.31
N GLY A 72 -2.84 1.45 -9.52
CA GLY A 72 -1.53 2.03 -9.80
C GLY A 72 -1.69 3.51 -10.11
N ALA A 73 -1.45 4.35 -9.11
CA ALA A 73 -1.61 5.79 -9.22
C ALA A 73 -0.43 6.43 -9.98
N GLN A 74 -0.73 7.35 -10.89
CA GLN A 74 0.22 8.38 -11.27
C GLN A 74 0.09 9.49 -10.23
N HIS A 75 1.16 9.73 -9.46
CA HIS A 75 1.12 10.70 -8.36
C HIS A 75 0.62 12.05 -8.82
N ALA A 76 -0.46 12.51 -8.24
CA ALA A 76 -1.17 13.71 -8.63
C ALA A 76 -1.66 14.48 -7.41
N ASN A 77 -1.63 15.81 -7.53
CA ASN A 77 -2.10 16.74 -6.51
C ASN A 77 -3.31 17.57 -7.01
N ARG A 78 -4.11 17.03 -7.94
CA ARG A 78 -5.25 17.73 -8.53
C ARG A 78 -6.48 16.87 -8.61
N THR A 79 -7.62 17.43 -8.22
CA THR A 79 -8.93 16.73 -8.22
C THR A 79 -9.40 16.31 -9.62
N ASP A 80 -8.96 16.97 -10.68
CA ASP A 80 -9.31 16.66 -12.07
C ASP A 80 -8.39 15.63 -12.73
N SER A 81 -7.39 15.12 -12.00
CA SER A 81 -6.44 14.13 -12.52
C SER A 81 -7.10 12.77 -12.82
N PRO A 82 -6.56 11.99 -13.78
CA PRO A 82 -7.00 10.62 -14.03
C PRO A 82 -6.94 9.73 -12.78
N THR A 83 -5.93 9.90 -11.94
CA THR A 83 -5.77 9.13 -10.68
C THR A 83 -6.93 9.36 -9.72
N PHE A 84 -7.32 10.62 -9.48
CA PHE A 84 -8.44 10.94 -8.58
C PHE A 84 -9.74 10.35 -9.11
N LYS A 85 -10.02 10.55 -10.41
CA LYS A 85 -11.23 9.99 -11.05
C LYS A 85 -11.28 8.46 -10.95
N LEU A 86 -10.14 7.78 -11.18
CA LEU A 86 -10.08 6.32 -11.10
C LEU A 86 -10.38 5.82 -9.69
N ILE A 87 -9.85 6.49 -8.64
CA ILE A 87 -10.13 6.16 -7.24
C ILE A 87 -11.61 6.38 -6.92
N GLU A 88 -12.18 7.53 -7.29
CA GLU A 88 -13.60 7.86 -7.06
C GLU A 88 -14.53 6.88 -7.79
N ASP A 89 -14.23 6.53 -9.03
CA ASP A 89 -14.98 5.55 -9.83
C ASP A 89 -14.91 4.15 -9.22
N ALA A 90 -13.77 3.75 -8.66
CA ALA A 90 -13.65 2.47 -7.95
C ALA A 90 -14.57 2.42 -6.72
N PHE A 91 -14.60 3.49 -5.91
CA PHE A 91 -15.52 3.60 -4.76
C PHE A 91 -17.00 3.71 -5.17
N ALA A 92 -17.29 4.23 -6.36
CA ALA A 92 -18.65 4.29 -6.90
C ALA A 92 -19.17 2.92 -7.38
N ARG A 93 -18.28 2.03 -7.81
CA ARG A 93 -18.62 0.74 -8.44
C ARG A 93 -18.47 -0.47 -7.51
N PHE A 94 -17.54 -0.39 -6.56
CA PHE A 94 -17.22 -1.48 -5.64
C PHE A 94 -17.46 -1.06 -4.19
N ARG A 95 -17.69 -2.05 -3.33
CA ARG A 95 -17.75 -1.87 -1.86
C ARG A 95 -16.51 -2.48 -1.27
N PHE A 96 -15.87 -1.75 -0.37
CA PHE A 96 -14.65 -2.18 0.28
C PHE A 96 -14.83 -2.25 1.80
N ASP A 97 -14.20 -3.24 2.39
CA ASP A 97 -14.09 -3.40 3.84
C ASP A 97 -12.79 -2.72 4.32
N SER A 98 -11.73 -2.77 3.50
CA SER A 98 -10.42 -2.17 3.79
C SER A 98 -9.89 -1.36 2.61
N VAL A 99 -9.28 -0.22 2.94
CA VAL A 99 -8.56 0.69 2.04
C VAL A 99 -7.11 0.73 2.47
N ILE A 100 -6.18 0.34 1.62
CA ILE A 100 -4.74 0.37 1.88
C ILE A 100 -4.12 1.48 1.01
N ALA A 101 -3.53 2.50 1.64
CA ALA A 101 -2.96 3.64 0.92
C ALA A 101 -1.48 3.81 1.20
N GLU A 102 -0.77 4.40 0.23
CA GLU A 102 0.64 4.73 0.30
C GLU A 102 0.90 5.93 1.25
N GLY A 103 2.14 6.05 1.73
CA GLY A 103 2.66 7.24 2.40
C GLY A 103 2.63 7.20 3.92
N PHE A 104 2.07 6.18 4.54
CA PHE A 104 2.09 6.04 6.01
C PHE A 104 2.04 4.58 6.47
N ALA A 105 2.52 4.34 7.69
CA ALA A 105 2.46 3.04 8.34
C ALA A 105 1.35 2.97 9.39
N THR A 106 0.68 1.83 9.49
CA THR A 106 -0.33 1.58 10.54
C THR A 106 0.16 0.61 11.60
N ALA A 107 1.15 1.02 12.36
CA ALA A 107 1.70 0.19 13.44
C ALA A 107 0.71 -0.07 14.60
N ARG A 108 -0.34 0.74 14.74
CA ARG A 108 -1.31 0.70 15.85
C ARG A 108 -2.75 0.40 15.41
N GLY A 109 -2.92 -0.13 14.21
CA GLY A 109 -4.23 -0.43 13.66
C GLY A 109 -4.77 0.61 12.66
N PRO A 110 -5.99 0.41 12.13
CA PRO A 110 -6.57 1.24 11.08
C PRO A 110 -6.96 2.63 11.56
N ASN A 111 -7.27 3.50 10.59
CA ASN A 111 -7.79 4.85 10.81
C ASN A 111 -6.90 5.72 11.70
N PRO A 112 -5.59 5.88 11.39
CA PRO A 112 -4.66 6.64 12.25
C PRO A 112 -5.09 8.11 12.32
N ALA A 113 -5.39 8.59 13.53
CA ALA A 113 -5.97 9.92 13.77
C ALA A 113 -5.13 11.06 13.16
N ARG A 114 -3.79 10.97 13.23
CA ARG A 114 -2.90 11.97 12.62
C ARG A 114 -3.02 12.02 11.10
N THR A 115 -3.12 10.87 10.44
CA THR A 115 -3.27 10.80 8.99
C THR A 115 -4.64 11.36 8.57
N LEU A 116 -5.71 10.99 9.27
CA LEU A 116 -7.04 11.52 8.99
C LEU A 116 -7.12 13.04 9.22
N GLN A 117 -6.45 13.54 10.27
CA GLN A 117 -6.35 14.99 10.51
C GLN A 117 -5.56 15.67 9.39
N TYR A 118 -4.42 15.12 8.98
CA TYR A 118 -3.64 15.64 7.85
C TYR A 118 -4.47 15.71 6.57
N VAL A 119 -5.23 14.67 6.24
CA VAL A 119 -6.12 14.66 5.07
C VAL A 119 -7.21 15.73 5.18
N ALA A 120 -7.79 15.92 6.37
CA ALA A 120 -8.82 16.94 6.60
C ALA A 120 -8.26 18.37 6.45
N ASP A 121 -7.05 18.61 6.96
CA ASP A 121 -6.41 19.92 6.93
C ASP A 121 -5.86 20.29 5.54
N ASN A 122 -5.57 19.27 4.70
CA ASN A 122 -4.93 19.41 3.39
C ASN A 122 -5.84 18.92 2.23
N GLY A 123 -7.12 19.14 2.36
CA GLY A 123 -8.12 18.88 1.34
C GLY A 123 -8.03 19.83 0.12
N PRO A 124 -8.99 19.73 -0.82
CA PRO A 124 -8.96 20.52 -2.04
C PRO A 124 -8.98 22.03 -1.79
N ARG A 125 -8.08 22.76 -2.43
CA ARG A 125 -8.09 24.22 -2.54
C ARG A 125 -9.08 24.66 -3.61
N ALA A 126 -9.38 25.95 -3.68
CA ALA A 126 -10.30 26.53 -4.68
C ALA A 126 -9.86 26.30 -6.14
N ASP A 127 -8.56 26.15 -6.38
CA ASP A 127 -7.96 25.86 -7.69
C ASP A 127 -7.92 24.36 -8.02
N GLY A 128 -8.43 23.49 -7.13
CA GLY A 128 -8.43 22.05 -7.28
C GLY A 128 -7.13 21.36 -6.84
N PHE A 129 -6.16 22.09 -6.32
CA PHE A 129 -4.94 21.48 -5.76
C PHE A 129 -5.23 20.79 -4.43
N VAL A 130 -4.63 19.60 -4.20
CA VAL A 130 -4.78 18.78 -3.00
C VAL A 130 -3.40 18.40 -2.48
N GLU A 131 -2.99 18.97 -1.34
CA GLU A 131 -1.66 18.68 -0.79
C GLU A 131 -1.51 17.21 -0.35
N ALA A 132 -2.58 16.60 0.16
CA ALA A 132 -2.60 15.19 0.54
C ALA A 132 -2.54 14.22 -0.67
N GLY A 133 -2.57 14.75 -1.91
CA GLY A 133 -2.53 13.93 -3.12
C GLY A 133 -3.64 12.87 -3.16
N GLU A 134 -3.34 11.72 -3.74
CA GLU A 134 -4.26 10.58 -3.90
C GLU A 134 -4.71 9.95 -2.56
N LEU A 135 -4.04 10.23 -1.46
CA LEU A 135 -4.50 9.83 -0.14
C LEU A 135 -5.85 10.48 0.21
N PHE A 136 -6.12 11.70 -0.30
CA PHE A 136 -7.38 12.39 -0.06
C PHE A 136 -8.59 11.61 -0.58
N PRO A 137 -8.74 11.29 -1.88
CA PRO A 137 -9.89 10.53 -2.38
C PRO A 137 -9.96 9.11 -1.77
N ALA A 138 -8.84 8.47 -1.47
CA ALA A 138 -8.80 7.17 -0.81
C ALA A 138 -9.40 7.24 0.61
N ALA A 139 -9.00 8.21 1.43
CA ALA A 139 -9.51 8.40 2.78
C ALA A 139 -10.99 8.83 2.79
N MET A 140 -11.40 9.73 1.89
CA MET A 140 -12.79 10.15 1.75
C MET A 140 -13.69 9.01 1.30
N GLY A 141 -13.22 8.16 0.37
CA GLY A 141 -13.91 6.95 -0.05
C GLY A 141 -14.07 5.96 1.10
N ALA A 142 -12.99 5.73 1.88
CA ALA A 142 -13.04 4.89 3.08
C ALA A 142 -14.09 5.39 4.07
N GLN A 143 -14.09 6.68 4.39
CA GLN A 143 -15.04 7.29 5.32
C GLN A 143 -16.49 7.14 4.81
N LYS A 144 -16.74 7.44 3.54
CA LYS A 144 -18.07 7.34 2.92
C LYS A 144 -18.63 5.91 2.97
N GLN A 145 -17.76 4.90 2.78
CA GLN A 145 -18.15 3.50 2.81
C GLN A 145 -18.06 2.87 4.21
N LYS A 146 -17.53 3.58 5.21
CA LYS A 146 -17.22 3.07 6.56
C LYS A 146 -16.17 1.93 6.51
N ALA A 147 -15.33 1.94 5.50
CA ALA A 147 -14.19 1.03 5.36
C ALA A 147 -13.05 1.45 6.29
N LEU A 148 -12.19 0.51 6.65
CA LEU A 148 -11.02 0.76 7.49
C LEU A 148 -9.86 1.27 6.62
N LEU A 149 -9.28 2.42 6.97
CA LEU A 149 -8.10 2.96 6.29
C LEU A 149 -6.81 2.43 6.93
N TRP A 150 -5.99 1.79 6.13
CA TRP A 150 -4.69 1.22 6.48
C TRP A 150 -3.57 1.89 5.71
N GLY A 151 -2.42 2.10 6.37
CA GLY A 151 -1.19 2.45 5.68
C GLY A 151 -0.49 1.20 5.17
N GLY A 152 -0.10 1.22 3.92
CA GLY A 152 0.59 0.12 3.27
C GLY A 152 2.10 0.10 3.48
N GLU A 153 2.63 1.01 4.31
CA GLU A 153 4.05 1.10 4.59
C GLU A 153 4.47 0.23 5.78
N ALA A 154 5.59 -0.45 5.63
CA ALA A 154 6.23 -1.12 6.75
C ALA A 154 6.77 -0.10 7.77
N HIS A 155 6.85 -0.51 9.04
CA HIS A 155 7.42 0.36 10.07
C HIS A 155 8.91 0.59 9.84
N ASP A 156 9.35 1.86 9.87
CA ASP A 156 10.72 2.28 9.53
C ASP A 156 11.82 1.51 10.27
N LEU A 157 11.65 1.24 11.56
CA LEU A 157 12.63 0.49 12.34
C LEU A 157 12.75 -0.98 11.89
N ALA A 158 11.66 -1.58 11.41
CA ALA A 158 11.70 -2.93 10.85
C ALA A 158 12.41 -2.93 9.50
N VAL A 159 12.12 -1.95 8.65
CA VAL A 159 12.81 -1.75 7.37
C VAL A 159 14.31 -1.49 7.60
N LYS A 160 14.67 -0.59 8.54
CA LYS A 160 16.06 -0.33 8.91
C LYS A 160 16.80 -1.61 9.31
N ALA A 161 16.22 -2.43 10.18
CA ALA A 161 16.84 -3.67 10.62
C ALA A 161 17.13 -4.62 9.45
N ARG A 162 16.21 -4.73 8.48
CA ARG A 162 16.37 -5.57 7.29
C ARG A 162 17.41 -5.02 6.32
N LEU A 163 17.46 -3.70 6.11
CA LEU A 163 18.49 -3.08 5.27
C LEU A 163 19.89 -3.23 5.86
N ILE A 164 20.04 -3.06 7.18
CA ILE A 164 21.32 -3.32 7.86
C ILE A 164 21.75 -4.77 7.67
N ALA A 165 20.84 -5.73 7.77
CA ALA A 165 21.13 -7.14 7.51
C ALA A 165 21.54 -7.42 6.05
N GLN A 166 21.15 -6.57 5.10
CA GLN A 166 21.56 -6.59 3.69
C GLN A 166 22.87 -5.82 3.43
N GLY A 167 23.50 -5.24 4.47
CA GLY A 167 24.78 -4.54 4.37
C GLY A 167 24.69 -3.02 4.07
N PHE A 168 23.48 -2.45 4.13
CA PHE A 168 23.31 -0.99 4.07
C PHE A 168 23.58 -0.36 5.43
N SER A 169 24.03 0.89 5.46
CA SER A 169 24.23 1.66 6.69
C SER A 169 22.97 2.45 7.09
N GLY A 170 22.90 2.87 8.36
CA GLY A 170 21.87 3.83 8.79
C GLY A 170 22.00 5.19 8.09
N GLU A 171 23.22 5.57 7.68
CA GLU A 171 23.49 6.75 6.86
C GLU A 171 22.87 6.65 5.48
N ASP A 172 23.01 5.48 4.80
CA ASP A 172 22.39 5.22 3.49
C ASP A 172 20.89 5.33 3.56
N MET A 173 20.27 4.76 4.59
CA MET A 173 18.83 4.81 4.78
C MET A 173 18.35 6.25 5.02
N LEU A 174 18.98 6.98 5.96
CA LEU A 174 18.63 8.37 6.26
C LEU A 174 18.83 9.26 5.04
N GLY A 175 19.98 9.15 4.38
CA GLY A 175 20.28 9.94 3.20
C GLY A 175 19.28 9.73 2.08
N PHE A 176 18.85 8.50 1.85
CA PHE A 176 17.85 8.19 0.83
C PHE A 176 16.43 8.61 1.24
N TYR A 177 16.04 8.50 2.52
CA TYR A 177 14.74 8.98 2.99
C TYR A 177 14.56 10.47 2.71
N VAL A 178 15.63 11.25 2.85
CA VAL A 178 15.64 12.67 2.49
C VAL A 178 15.62 12.85 0.96
N LEU A 179 16.47 12.13 0.22
CA LEU A 179 16.61 12.24 -1.24
C LEU A 179 15.28 12.05 -1.97
N ARG A 180 14.50 11.03 -1.59
CA ARG A 180 13.24 10.68 -2.24
C ARG A 180 12.15 11.76 -2.14
N ASN A 181 12.30 12.74 -1.24
CA ASN A 181 11.34 13.83 -1.10
C ASN A 181 11.56 14.97 -2.12
N ILE A 182 12.72 15.05 -2.77
CA ILE A 182 13.02 16.14 -3.72
C ILE A 182 12.00 16.20 -4.87
N PRO A 183 11.63 15.09 -5.56
CA PRO A 183 10.59 15.14 -6.60
C PRO A 183 9.23 15.58 -6.06
N GLN A 184 8.89 15.20 -4.83
CA GLN A 184 7.65 15.64 -4.19
C GLN A 184 7.67 17.14 -3.90
N TRP A 185 8.75 17.67 -3.34
CA TRP A 185 8.89 19.10 -3.08
C TRP A 185 8.84 19.96 -4.35
N ILE A 186 9.31 19.43 -5.50
CA ILE A 186 9.17 20.08 -6.79
C ILE A 186 7.69 20.10 -7.23
N ARG A 187 6.96 18.98 -7.12
CA ARG A 187 5.53 18.91 -7.44
C ARG A 187 4.66 19.78 -6.54
N GLU A 188 5.06 19.94 -5.28
CA GLU A 188 4.39 20.79 -4.29
C GLU A 188 4.82 22.28 -4.38
N GLU A 189 5.65 22.64 -5.34
CA GLU A 189 6.17 24.01 -5.58
C GLU A 189 6.96 24.59 -4.38
N LYS A 190 7.41 23.73 -3.46
CA LYS A 190 8.29 24.10 -2.34
C LYS A 190 9.67 24.53 -2.84
N ILE A 191 10.15 23.92 -3.91
CA ILE A 191 11.37 24.27 -4.65
C ILE A 191 11.09 24.18 -6.16
N ALA A 192 11.83 24.95 -6.97
CA ALA A 192 11.72 24.92 -8.41
C ALA A 192 12.51 23.73 -9.04
N HIS A 193 13.65 23.38 -8.45
CA HIS A 193 14.55 22.31 -8.89
C HIS A 193 15.52 21.96 -7.75
N ALA A 194 16.27 20.88 -7.84
CA ALA A 194 17.19 20.44 -6.80
C ALA A 194 18.42 21.35 -6.57
N GLY A 195 18.62 22.37 -7.38
CA GLY A 195 19.60 23.44 -7.16
C GLY A 195 19.01 24.69 -6.51
N ASP A 196 17.75 24.68 -6.09
CA ASP A 196 17.07 25.81 -5.43
C ASP A 196 17.69 26.06 -4.04
N PRO A 197 18.01 27.33 -3.69
CA PRO A 197 18.61 27.64 -2.39
C PRO A 197 17.71 27.25 -1.20
N ARG A 198 16.41 27.06 -1.39
CA ARG A 198 15.48 26.56 -0.36
C ARG A 198 15.66 25.08 -0.03
N LEU A 199 16.41 24.32 -0.87
CA LEU A 199 16.61 22.90 -0.64
C LEU A 199 17.33 22.59 0.68
N GLY A 200 18.39 23.35 1.00
CA GLY A 200 19.17 23.12 2.22
C GLY A 200 18.34 23.11 3.50
N PRO A 201 17.58 24.18 3.80
CA PRO A 201 16.68 24.21 4.97
C PRO A 201 15.64 23.08 5.02
N LEU A 202 15.08 22.66 3.88
CA LEU A 202 14.14 21.53 3.82
C LEU A 202 14.83 20.20 4.19
N ILE A 203 16.04 20.01 3.67
CA ILE A 203 16.85 18.82 3.99
C ILE A 203 17.20 18.79 5.48
N ASP A 204 17.66 19.91 6.05
CA ASP A 204 18.03 19.99 7.46
C ASP A 204 16.86 19.61 8.37
N GLY A 205 15.66 20.17 8.11
CA GLY A 205 14.46 19.84 8.87
C GLY A 205 14.06 18.37 8.77
N LEU A 206 14.17 17.77 7.57
CA LEU A 206 13.81 16.37 7.37
C LEU A 206 14.86 15.40 7.94
N LEU A 207 16.15 15.76 7.88
CA LEU A 207 17.22 15.00 8.52
C LEU A 207 16.99 14.87 10.03
N ASP A 208 16.60 15.94 10.71
CA ASP A 208 16.32 15.92 12.15
C ASP A 208 15.12 15.01 12.46
N HIS A 209 14.05 15.14 11.70
CA HIS A 209 12.85 14.33 11.86
C HIS A 209 13.13 12.84 11.64
N ASP A 210 13.74 12.49 10.50
CA ASP A 210 13.93 11.09 10.11
C ASP A 210 15.03 10.41 10.94
N ARG A 211 16.06 11.15 11.35
CA ARG A 211 17.09 10.65 12.28
C ARG A 211 16.48 10.21 13.60
N ALA A 212 15.56 11.00 14.14
CA ALA A 212 14.84 10.65 15.36
C ALA A 212 13.91 9.43 15.13
N ALA A 213 13.15 9.41 14.04
CA ALA A 213 12.26 8.29 13.69
C ALA A 213 13.03 6.98 13.51
N LEU A 214 14.21 7.04 12.88
CA LEU A 214 15.09 5.90 12.64
C LEU A 214 15.97 5.55 13.85
N GLN A 215 15.90 6.30 14.94
CA GLN A 215 16.73 6.12 16.13
C GLN A 215 18.23 6.06 15.77
N LEU A 216 18.70 7.04 15.01
CA LEU A 216 20.10 7.16 14.59
C LEU A 216 20.84 8.17 15.46
N PRO A 217 22.18 8.04 15.63
CA PRO A 217 23.00 9.01 16.33
C PRO A 217 22.89 10.41 15.72
N ALA A 218 22.95 11.47 16.52
CA ALA A 218 22.90 12.85 16.06
C ALA A 218 24.02 13.20 15.05
N ALA A 219 25.15 12.50 15.10
CA ALA A 219 26.26 12.66 14.15
C ALA A 219 26.02 12.05 12.77
N THR A 220 24.92 11.27 12.60
CA THR A 220 24.59 10.67 11.29
C THR A 220 24.02 11.74 10.38
N LEU A 221 24.74 12.15 9.35
CA LEU A 221 24.37 13.24 8.42
C LEU A 221 23.83 14.48 9.18
N PRO A 222 24.68 15.18 9.92
CA PRO A 222 24.24 16.21 10.89
C PRO A 222 23.59 17.46 10.23
N GLY A 223 23.64 17.61 8.91
CA GLY A 223 23.00 18.68 8.16
C GLY A 223 23.26 18.58 6.66
N PHE A 224 22.73 19.56 5.92
CA PHE A 224 22.77 19.62 4.45
C PHE A 224 24.15 19.39 3.86
N ALA A 225 25.20 19.99 4.42
CA ALA A 225 26.57 19.83 3.91
C ALA A 225 27.03 18.36 3.96
N ALA A 226 26.78 17.66 5.08
CA ALA A 226 27.13 16.25 5.21
C ALA A 226 26.28 15.36 4.29
N TRP A 227 24.98 15.64 4.20
CA TRP A 227 24.08 14.95 3.29
C TRP A 227 24.47 15.16 1.82
N SER A 228 24.82 16.37 1.41
CA SER A 228 25.27 16.69 0.05
C SER A 228 26.56 15.97 -0.30
N ALA A 229 27.50 15.85 0.67
CA ALA A 229 28.72 15.06 0.49
C ALA A 229 28.44 13.56 0.35
N TRP A 230 27.50 13.01 1.14
CA TRP A 230 27.00 11.63 1.02
C TRP A 230 26.38 11.39 -0.38
N TYR A 231 25.51 12.28 -0.83
CA TYR A 231 24.90 12.19 -2.16
C TYR A 231 25.94 12.22 -3.27
N ALA A 232 26.88 13.17 -3.22
CA ALA A 232 27.93 13.30 -4.22
C ALA A 232 28.84 12.05 -4.29
N LYS A 233 29.20 11.49 -3.12
CA LYS A 233 29.96 10.24 -3.04
C LYS A 233 29.19 9.07 -3.66
N LEU A 234 27.86 9.00 -3.43
CA LEU A 234 27.03 7.90 -3.88
C LEU A 234 26.73 7.97 -5.38
N ASN A 235 26.42 9.15 -5.91
CA ASN A 235 25.99 9.34 -7.30
C ASN A 235 27.07 9.91 -8.22
N GLY A 236 28.26 10.20 -7.69
CA GLY A 236 29.41 10.67 -8.48
C GLY A 236 29.30 12.12 -8.98
N LYS A 237 28.33 12.89 -8.48
CA LYS A 237 28.09 14.30 -8.82
C LYS A 237 27.48 15.06 -7.66
N PRO A 238 27.67 16.40 -7.53
CA PRO A 238 26.96 17.19 -6.53
C PRO A 238 25.47 17.24 -6.84
N ILE A 239 24.64 17.46 -5.79
CA ILE A 239 23.23 17.78 -5.98
C ILE A 239 23.10 19.14 -6.67
N GLY A 240 22.21 19.26 -7.65
CA GLY A 240 22.07 20.46 -8.43
C GLY A 240 20.87 20.46 -9.37
N ALA A 241 20.81 21.46 -10.26
CA ALA A 241 19.71 21.63 -11.22
C ALA A 241 19.63 20.49 -12.27
N ASP A 242 20.70 19.71 -12.41
CA ASP A 242 20.81 18.53 -13.28
C ASP A 242 20.30 17.24 -12.61
N PHE A 243 19.74 17.33 -11.39
CA PHE A 243 19.07 16.22 -10.73
C PHE A 243 17.89 15.73 -11.59
N VAL A 244 17.77 14.40 -11.71
CA VAL A 244 16.66 13.75 -12.41
C VAL A 244 15.93 12.78 -11.48
N THR A 245 14.62 12.64 -11.65
CA THR A 245 13.79 11.78 -10.82
C THR A 245 14.26 10.32 -10.80
N GLU A 246 14.93 9.86 -11.85
CA GLU A 246 15.52 8.52 -11.89
C GLU A 246 16.50 8.25 -10.74
N GLU A 247 17.13 9.29 -10.18
CA GLU A 247 18.06 9.16 -9.05
C GLU A 247 17.36 8.69 -7.75
N THR A 248 16.04 8.86 -7.67
CA THR A 248 15.22 8.36 -6.56
C THR A 248 14.48 7.06 -6.91
N GLY A 249 14.55 6.63 -8.17
CA GLY A 249 13.83 5.46 -8.66
C GLY A 249 14.39 4.15 -8.09
N PRO A 250 13.53 3.20 -7.67
CA PRO A 250 13.94 1.90 -7.15
C PRO A 250 14.33 0.91 -8.26
N LEU A 251 15.10 1.37 -9.25
CA LEU A 251 15.48 0.56 -10.41
C LEU A 251 16.55 -0.48 -10.02
N ALA A 252 16.27 -1.75 -10.25
CA ALA A 252 17.21 -2.85 -10.02
C ALA A 252 18.45 -2.77 -10.94
N ASP A 253 18.27 -2.20 -12.13
CA ASP A 253 19.28 -1.96 -13.17
C ASP A 253 19.63 -0.46 -13.29
N GLY A 254 19.31 0.34 -12.27
CA GLY A 254 19.54 1.79 -12.28
C GLY A 254 21.02 2.14 -12.25
N ARG A 255 21.36 3.24 -12.93
CA ARG A 255 22.77 3.70 -13.10
C ARG A 255 23.31 4.54 -11.94
N PHE A 256 22.45 5.02 -11.05
CA PHE A 256 22.85 5.85 -9.92
C PHE A 256 23.10 5.00 -8.67
N GLY A 257 24.07 5.39 -7.86
CA GLY A 257 24.35 4.68 -6.60
C GLY A 257 23.16 4.65 -5.65
N SER A 258 22.33 5.70 -5.68
CA SER A 258 21.09 5.81 -4.91
C SER A 258 20.02 4.78 -5.33
N ASN A 259 20.00 4.32 -6.58
CA ASN A 259 19.04 3.32 -7.04
C ASN A 259 19.14 1.99 -6.26
N ARG A 260 20.36 1.59 -5.86
CA ARG A 260 20.56 0.37 -5.07
C ARG A 260 19.86 0.45 -3.71
N ILE A 261 19.92 1.61 -3.04
CA ILE A 261 19.27 1.84 -1.76
C ILE A 261 17.76 1.91 -1.97
N ALA A 262 17.32 2.65 -2.98
CA ALA A 262 15.92 2.76 -3.39
C ALA A 262 15.30 1.39 -3.66
N TYR A 263 15.99 0.53 -4.41
CA TYR A 263 15.54 -0.81 -4.75
C TYR A 263 15.40 -1.70 -3.50
N ALA A 264 16.40 -1.71 -2.63
CA ALA A 264 16.33 -2.48 -1.40
C ALA A 264 15.16 -2.04 -0.50
N LEU A 265 14.96 -0.72 -0.34
CA LEU A 265 13.83 -0.15 0.40
C LEU A 265 12.49 -0.53 -0.23
N SER A 266 12.36 -0.40 -1.55
CA SER A 266 11.13 -0.74 -2.27
C SER A 266 10.79 -2.22 -2.10
N ARG A 267 11.77 -3.13 -2.20
CA ARG A 267 11.55 -4.57 -2.00
C ARG A 267 10.96 -4.90 -0.63
N GLU A 268 11.45 -4.24 0.42
CA GLU A 268 10.92 -4.44 1.79
C GLU A 268 9.50 -3.88 1.94
N ARG A 269 9.23 -2.72 1.33
CA ARG A 269 7.89 -2.11 1.30
C ARG A 269 6.91 -2.99 0.53
N ASP A 270 7.29 -3.45 -0.66
CA ASP A 270 6.44 -4.28 -1.51
C ASP A 270 6.14 -5.64 -0.88
N ALA A 271 7.12 -6.27 -0.23
CA ALA A 271 6.90 -7.52 0.50
C ALA A 271 5.90 -7.33 1.64
N TYR A 272 6.02 -6.24 2.41
CA TYR A 272 5.06 -5.91 3.47
C TYR A 272 3.65 -5.65 2.94
N LEU A 273 3.54 -4.84 1.87
CA LEU A 273 2.25 -4.53 1.23
C LEU A 273 1.58 -5.80 0.72
N HIS A 274 2.35 -6.69 0.06
CA HIS A 274 1.82 -7.96 -0.43
C HIS A 274 1.25 -8.82 0.70
N ASP A 275 2.01 -8.98 1.79
CA ASP A 275 1.57 -9.73 2.97
C ASP A 275 0.33 -9.09 3.63
N LEU A 276 0.25 -7.75 3.65
CA LEU A 276 -0.89 -7.02 4.19
C LEU A 276 -2.14 -7.28 3.33
N VAL A 277 -2.05 -7.16 2.02
CA VAL A 277 -3.17 -7.43 1.09
C VAL A 277 -3.68 -8.86 1.26
N VAL A 278 -2.77 -9.86 1.26
CA VAL A 278 -3.17 -11.27 1.41
C VAL A 278 -3.82 -11.53 2.77
N ARG A 279 -3.37 -10.90 3.85
CA ARG A 279 -4.02 -11.00 5.17
C ARG A 279 -5.47 -10.50 5.16
N HIS A 280 -5.73 -9.35 4.54
CA HIS A 280 -7.08 -8.79 4.44
C HIS A 280 -8.00 -9.67 3.58
N LEU A 281 -7.49 -10.19 2.46
CA LEU A 281 -8.24 -11.14 1.62
C LEU A 281 -8.56 -12.44 2.37
N ASN A 282 -7.61 -12.96 3.18
CA ASN A 282 -7.83 -14.13 4.04
C ASN A 282 -8.84 -13.87 5.16
N ALA A 283 -8.98 -12.62 5.59
CA ALA A 283 -10.05 -12.21 6.53
C ALA A 283 -11.43 -12.12 5.86
N GLY A 284 -11.53 -12.38 4.55
CA GLY A 284 -12.77 -12.30 3.78
C GLY A 284 -13.19 -10.87 3.46
N GLU A 285 -12.24 -9.94 3.35
CA GLU A 285 -12.49 -8.54 3.09
C GLU A 285 -12.37 -8.21 1.61
N SER A 286 -13.22 -7.30 1.12
CA SER A 286 -12.98 -6.59 -0.14
C SER A 286 -12.01 -5.45 0.09
N VAL A 287 -10.95 -5.39 -0.72
CA VAL A 287 -9.80 -4.51 -0.51
C VAL A 287 -9.60 -3.58 -1.71
N ILE A 288 -9.38 -2.31 -1.45
CA ILE A 288 -8.78 -1.40 -2.42
C ILE A 288 -7.39 -1.00 -1.97
N VAL A 289 -6.43 -1.08 -2.88
CA VAL A 289 -5.05 -0.60 -2.70
C VAL A 289 -4.85 0.61 -3.60
N VAL A 290 -4.33 1.71 -3.06
CA VAL A 290 -3.96 2.92 -3.79
C VAL A 290 -2.48 3.19 -3.55
N PHE A 291 -1.66 2.83 -4.51
CA PHE A 291 -0.20 2.95 -4.50
C PHE A 291 0.31 3.41 -5.84
N GLY A 292 1.50 3.99 -5.89
CA GLY A 292 2.14 4.39 -7.13
C GLY A 292 2.16 3.26 -8.17
N ALA A 293 2.03 3.62 -9.45
CA ALA A 293 1.85 2.68 -10.57
C ALA A 293 2.95 1.61 -10.68
N SER A 294 4.18 1.95 -10.31
CA SER A 294 5.29 0.99 -10.24
C SER A 294 5.01 -0.17 -9.29
N HIS A 295 4.35 0.09 -8.16
CA HIS A 295 4.00 -0.94 -7.18
C HIS A 295 2.99 -1.95 -7.76
N LEU A 296 1.99 -1.50 -8.51
CA LEU A 296 1.07 -2.44 -9.18
C LEU A 296 1.81 -3.33 -10.19
N MET A 297 2.73 -2.75 -10.98
CA MET A 297 3.55 -3.53 -11.91
C MET A 297 4.43 -4.57 -11.19
N ILE A 298 5.03 -4.20 -10.06
CA ILE A 298 5.84 -5.08 -9.22
C ILE A 298 4.99 -6.21 -8.62
N HIS A 299 3.79 -5.88 -8.13
CA HIS A 299 2.91 -6.82 -7.43
C HIS A 299 2.20 -7.78 -8.36
N ARG A 300 2.00 -7.42 -9.63
CA ARG A 300 1.17 -8.16 -10.56
C ARG A 300 1.54 -9.66 -10.63
N PRO A 301 2.81 -10.09 -10.82
CA PRO A 301 3.13 -11.52 -10.87
C PRO A 301 2.86 -12.25 -9.56
N ALA A 302 3.09 -11.60 -8.42
CA ALA A 302 2.84 -12.19 -7.11
C ALA A 302 1.34 -12.35 -6.82
N LEU A 303 0.52 -11.37 -7.21
CA LEU A 303 -0.94 -11.44 -7.10
C LEU A 303 -1.50 -12.49 -8.05
N ASP A 304 -1.03 -12.55 -9.29
CA ASP A 304 -1.45 -13.56 -10.27
C ASP A 304 -1.11 -14.98 -9.80
N ALA A 305 0.01 -15.17 -9.11
CA ALA A 305 0.41 -16.45 -8.53
C ALA A 305 -0.53 -16.90 -7.37
N VAL A 306 -1.06 -15.95 -6.60
CA VAL A 306 -1.93 -16.22 -5.44
C VAL A 306 -3.41 -16.29 -5.83
N LEU A 307 -3.85 -15.41 -6.73
CA LEU A 307 -5.27 -15.18 -7.04
C LEU A 307 -5.69 -15.67 -8.44
N GLY A 308 -4.73 -16.04 -9.29
CA GLY A 308 -4.94 -16.18 -10.72
C GLY A 308 -4.95 -14.82 -11.43
N PRO A 309 -5.15 -14.81 -12.77
CA PRO A 309 -5.16 -13.56 -13.52
C PRO A 309 -6.32 -12.67 -13.10
N PRO A 310 -6.16 -11.32 -13.15
CA PRO A 310 -7.23 -10.41 -12.82
C PRO A 310 -8.38 -10.55 -13.82
N CYS A 311 -9.60 -10.36 -13.34
CA CYS A 311 -10.79 -10.30 -14.19
C CYS A 311 -10.83 -9.01 -15.05
N TYR A 312 -10.08 -7.97 -14.66
CA TYR A 312 -9.94 -6.73 -15.41
C TYR A 312 -8.59 -6.06 -15.17
N SER A 313 -8.05 -5.43 -16.22
CA SER A 313 -6.91 -4.51 -16.13
C SER A 313 -7.14 -3.31 -17.04
N GLY A 314 -7.03 -2.09 -16.49
CA GLY A 314 -7.25 -0.85 -17.22
C GLY A 314 -7.76 0.28 -16.33
N ALA A 315 -8.28 1.34 -16.93
CA ALA A 315 -8.73 2.54 -16.22
C ALA A 315 -10.26 2.72 -16.17
N ASP A 316 -11.04 1.83 -16.77
CA ASP A 316 -12.51 1.91 -16.80
C ASP A 316 -13.14 1.03 -15.73
N MET A 317 -13.52 1.62 -14.59
CA MET A 317 -14.16 0.89 -13.49
C MET A 317 -15.57 0.39 -13.82
N GLY A 318 -16.23 0.94 -14.85
CA GLY A 318 -17.50 0.42 -15.35
C GLY A 318 -17.32 -0.93 -16.04
N GLN A 319 -16.31 -1.04 -16.92
CA GLN A 319 -15.92 -2.31 -17.53
C GLN A 319 -15.42 -3.30 -16.48
N ALA A 320 -14.62 -2.86 -15.51
CA ALA A 320 -14.17 -3.68 -14.41
C ALA A 320 -15.33 -4.31 -13.64
N ALA A 321 -16.32 -3.49 -13.24
CA ALA A 321 -17.50 -3.98 -12.51
C ALA A 321 -18.35 -4.97 -13.35
N ALA A 322 -18.36 -4.84 -14.67
CA ALA A 322 -19.04 -5.78 -15.56
C ALA A 322 -18.27 -7.12 -15.70
N ALA A 323 -16.95 -7.06 -15.84
CA ALA A 323 -16.09 -8.22 -16.03
C ALA A 323 -15.90 -9.06 -14.77
N CYS A 324 -15.97 -8.42 -13.59
CA CYS A 324 -15.67 -9.03 -12.28
C CYS A 324 -16.93 -9.39 -11.46
N ARG A 325 -18.09 -9.53 -12.10
CA ARG A 325 -19.36 -9.93 -11.44
C ARG A 325 -19.35 -11.33 -10.87
#